data_af7a444996a737aed3dd9ef3edeb4298
#
_entry.id   af7a444996a737aed3dd9ef3edeb4298
#
_cell.length_a   1.000
_cell.length_b   1.000
_cell.length_c   1.000
_cell.angle_alpha   90.00
_cell.angle_beta   90.00
_cell.angle_gamma   90.00
#
_symmetry.space_group_name_H-M   'P 1'
#
loop_
_entity.id
_entity.type
_entity.pdbx_description
1 polymer ?
#
loop_
_entity_poly.entity_id
_entity_poly.type
_entity_poly.pdbx_seq_one_letter_code
_entity_poly.pdbx_strand_id
1 'polypeptide(L)'
;MNPEENRFKVNLGGMIEILSNHLYSQKDVYIRELLQNATDAIRGRKLISEDNFVGEIHVDLTIHRSGSSTLFFEDNGIGLTEEEIHQFLATIASSSKGEKNFEEKQDFIGRFGIGLLSCFIIADEIVMVTTSAKTRESFQWQGNADGTYEIKKLSQSLEEPGTKIYLTSKALKNHEEHTNFILEDLADALVKYGRCLEVPIFLTCDKGEKIVNQETMGLGKFDTLESLSRDQILKLGQKLLQEDFQDYLLIETANGRTKGIAYIIPHTVRMNAKKRNTIYLNQMFVSDEIDSLLPSWAFFTRCILWTDELQPVASREDFYKNKRLKTVAKELGSSLKQGIEMLESSALEKLIAAHYLSFKSLASEDPDFLKMVYTFLPFRTLNGEEKFADILSQNETIYYALSVDDFRQIADLARNQGLIVINGGYSYDSQLLTEISQILEDFPFNKLKIIQPEDFQHTFQPLSFFESTHLQEKLKEINQQFEELNLLVIVKHFDPSSMPMVLLSNHLTQNQRELERTAEESNQLFGGILEDLMLEADQLPPAKLYLNYDNPLVKRIFEKKQPARIKNIIEVLYIQALLLGHYPLKKKELNLLNSSLLGLLDQFI
;
A
#
# COMPACT_ATOMS: atom_id res chain seq x y z
N MET A 1 -0.85 -49.67 40.33
CA MET A 1 -1.08 -49.35 38.89
C MET A 1 -0.43 -47.99 38.65
N ASN A 2 0.74 -47.96 37.99
CA ASN A 2 1.29 -46.69 37.56
C ASN A 2 0.37 -46.12 36.46
N PRO A 3 -0.03 -44.86 36.51
CA PRO A 3 -0.73 -44.24 35.42
C PRO A 3 0.25 -44.20 34.21
N GLU A 4 -0.04 -44.97 33.17
CA GLU A 4 0.60 -44.78 31.88
C GLU A 4 0.33 -43.32 31.48
N GLU A 5 1.40 -42.51 31.40
CA GLU A 5 1.30 -41.17 30.86
C GLU A 5 0.86 -41.27 29.40
N ASN A 6 -0.38 -40.95 29.12
CA ASN A 6 -0.91 -40.84 27.78
C ASN A 6 -0.20 -39.68 27.06
N ARG A 7 0.76 -39.95 26.20
CA ARG A 7 1.46 -38.97 25.36
C ARG A 7 0.87 -39.00 23.95
N PHE A 8 0.73 -37.82 23.35
CA PHE A 8 0.35 -37.74 21.96
C PHE A 8 1.38 -38.45 21.10
N LYS A 9 0.96 -39.33 20.22
CA LYS A 9 1.82 -39.96 19.21
C LYS A 9 1.97 -39.02 18.02
N VAL A 10 3.20 -38.71 17.63
CA VAL A 10 3.51 -37.87 16.46
C VAL A 10 3.65 -38.76 15.25
N ASN A 11 2.85 -38.53 14.22
CA ASN A 11 2.99 -39.15 12.90
C ASN A 11 3.86 -38.22 12.04
N LEU A 12 5.14 -38.57 11.85
CA LEU A 12 6.09 -37.75 11.12
C LEU A 12 5.71 -37.57 9.65
N GLY A 13 5.23 -38.64 8.97
CA GLY A 13 4.74 -38.53 7.59
C GLY A 13 3.60 -37.52 7.46
N GLY A 14 2.63 -37.53 8.38
CA GLY A 14 1.56 -36.52 8.43
C GLY A 14 2.07 -35.11 8.74
N MET A 15 3.11 -34.97 9.56
CA MET A 15 3.75 -33.66 9.80
C MET A 15 4.47 -33.15 8.54
N ILE A 16 5.20 -33.99 7.84
CA ILE A 16 5.86 -33.65 6.57
C ILE A 16 4.83 -33.21 5.54
N GLU A 17 3.70 -33.91 5.46
CA GLU A 17 2.59 -33.53 4.57
C GLU A 17 2.00 -32.15 4.90
N ILE A 18 1.80 -31.86 6.19
CA ILE A 18 1.34 -30.54 6.66
C ILE A 18 2.38 -29.46 6.35
N LEU A 19 3.66 -29.72 6.59
CA LEU A 19 4.74 -28.80 6.30
C LEU A 19 4.85 -28.52 4.79
N SER A 20 4.74 -29.58 3.98
CA SER A 20 4.85 -29.48 2.52
C SER A 20 3.69 -28.73 1.87
N ASN A 21 2.46 -28.93 2.37
CA ASN A 21 1.25 -28.44 1.69
C ASN A 21 0.66 -27.19 2.32
N HIS A 22 1.02 -26.84 3.56
CA HIS A 22 0.32 -25.77 4.32
C HIS A 22 1.22 -24.73 4.99
N LEU A 23 2.49 -25.05 5.23
CA LEU A 23 3.38 -24.09 5.91
C LEU A 23 4.10 -23.18 4.94
N TYR A 24 4.47 -23.66 3.77
CA TYR A 24 5.27 -22.92 2.80
C TYR A 24 4.45 -22.59 1.55
N SER A 25 4.53 -21.32 1.12
CA SER A 25 3.84 -20.86 -0.09
C SER A 25 4.54 -21.32 -1.38
N GLN A 26 5.82 -21.67 -1.31
CA GLN A 26 6.67 -21.97 -2.47
C GLN A 26 7.44 -23.28 -2.29
N LYS A 27 7.59 -24.03 -3.39
CA LYS A 27 8.28 -25.33 -3.39
C LYS A 27 9.81 -25.21 -3.25
N ASP A 28 10.40 -24.07 -3.60
CA ASP A 28 11.84 -23.79 -3.58
C ASP A 28 12.42 -23.49 -2.17
N VAL A 29 11.57 -23.55 -1.16
CA VAL A 29 11.93 -23.26 0.25
C VAL A 29 13.07 -24.13 0.80
N TYR A 30 13.22 -25.36 0.29
CA TYR A 30 14.31 -26.26 0.70
C TYR A 30 15.69 -25.66 0.38
N ILE A 31 15.85 -24.93 -0.72
CA ILE A 31 17.10 -24.21 -1.05
C ILE A 31 17.40 -23.15 0.00
N ARG A 32 16.39 -22.39 0.44
CA ARG A 32 16.56 -21.42 1.52
C ARG A 32 17.06 -22.08 2.80
N GLU A 33 16.46 -23.20 3.20
CA GLU A 33 16.85 -23.90 4.41
C GLU A 33 18.26 -24.52 4.32
N LEU A 34 18.64 -25.05 3.15
CA LEU A 34 20.00 -25.56 2.91
C LEU A 34 21.03 -24.43 2.97
N LEU A 35 20.82 -23.32 2.27
CA LEU A 35 21.69 -22.14 2.30
C LEU A 35 21.85 -21.58 3.71
N GLN A 36 20.77 -21.59 4.49
CA GLN A 36 20.78 -21.13 5.85
C GLN A 36 21.63 -22.02 6.77
N ASN A 37 21.40 -23.34 6.72
CA ASN A 37 22.16 -24.28 7.50
C ASN A 37 23.66 -24.21 7.16
N ALA A 38 24.01 -24.12 5.88
CA ALA A 38 25.37 -23.94 5.41
C ALA A 38 26.00 -22.63 5.91
N THR A 39 25.26 -21.51 5.80
CA THR A 39 25.75 -20.21 6.28
C THR A 39 25.99 -20.22 7.79
N ASP A 40 25.09 -20.82 8.57
CA ASP A 40 25.22 -20.95 10.01
C ASP A 40 26.40 -21.88 10.38
N ALA A 41 26.61 -23.01 9.67
CA ALA A 41 27.71 -23.89 9.85
C ALA A 41 29.08 -23.22 9.55
N ILE A 42 29.14 -22.41 8.48
CA ILE A 42 30.32 -21.62 8.11
C ILE A 42 30.63 -20.55 9.15
N ARG A 43 29.61 -19.84 9.65
CA ARG A 43 29.78 -18.89 10.77
C ARG A 43 30.29 -19.57 12.01
N GLY A 44 29.72 -20.73 12.36
CA GLY A 44 30.21 -21.55 13.48
C GLY A 44 31.66 -21.95 13.33
N ARG A 45 32.12 -22.33 12.14
CA ARG A 45 33.53 -22.65 11.87
C ARG A 45 34.45 -21.43 12.00
N LYS A 46 34.01 -20.25 11.50
CA LYS A 46 34.79 -19.00 11.65
C LYS A 46 35.07 -18.64 13.11
N LEU A 47 34.15 -18.94 14.03
CA LEU A 47 34.32 -18.65 15.45
C LEU A 47 35.40 -19.52 16.15
N ILE A 48 35.68 -20.71 15.62
CA ILE A 48 36.64 -21.66 16.21
C ILE A 48 37.93 -21.80 15.41
N SER A 49 38.00 -21.22 14.21
CA SER A 49 39.21 -21.27 13.35
C SER A 49 40.09 -20.07 13.67
N GLU A 50 41.39 -20.34 13.92
CA GLU A 50 42.41 -19.32 14.22
C GLU A 50 42.96 -18.64 12.95
N ASP A 51 42.73 -19.20 11.76
CA ASP A 51 43.28 -18.75 10.49
C ASP A 51 42.23 -18.14 9.56
N ASN A 52 42.69 -17.57 8.43
CA ASN A 52 41.92 -16.97 7.35
C ASN A 52 40.98 -17.98 6.63
N PHE A 53 40.07 -18.60 7.40
CA PHE A 53 39.08 -19.53 6.85
C PHE A 53 38.12 -18.82 5.90
N VAL A 54 38.08 -19.30 4.66
CA VAL A 54 37.12 -18.86 3.64
C VAL A 54 35.99 -19.88 3.57
N GLY A 55 34.78 -19.46 3.89
CA GLY A 55 33.61 -20.30 3.75
C GLY A 55 33.14 -20.38 2.29
N GLU A 56 32.72 -21.56 1.84
CA GLU A 56 32.27 -21.84 0.49
C GLU A 56 31.06 -22.77 0.50
N ILE A 57 30.15 -22.58 -0.46
CA ILE A 57 29.02 -23.46 -0.70
C ILE A 57 29.08 -23.93 -2.14
N HIS A 58 29.03 -25.25 -2.37
CA HIS A 58 29.06 -25.88 -3.68
C HIS A 58 27.74 -26.60 -3.95
N VAL A 59 27.17 -26.38 -5.12
CA VAL A 59 25.90 -26.98 -5.54
C VAL A 59 26.08 -27.59 -6.92
N ASP A 60 25.67 -28.85 -7.08
CA ASP A 60 25.70 -29.56 -8.35
C ASP A 60 24.38 -30.31 -8.59
N LEU A 61 24.00 -30.43 -9.82
CA LEU A 61 22.81 -31.16 -10.25
C LEU A 61 23.18 -32.23 -11.27
N THR A 62 23.07 -33.49 -10.86
CA THR A 62 23.31 -34.64 -11.73
C THR A 62 21.99 -35.23 -12.22
N ILE A 63 21.81 -35.29 -13.53
CA ILE A 63 20.65 -35.97 -14.17
C ILE A 63 21.07 -37.39 -14.56
N HIS A 64 20.34 -38.38 -14.01
CA HIS A 64 20.63 -39.80 -14.24
C HIS A 64 19.95 -40.31 -15.53
N ARG A 65 20.53 -41.33 -16.13
CA ARG A 65 19.95 -42.00 -17.31
C ARG A 65 18.55 -42.61 -17.06
N SER A 66 18.21 -42.87 -15.81
CA SER A 66 16.87 -43.31 -15.38
C SER A 66 15.80 -42.23 -15.44
N GLY A 67 16.18 -40.98 -15.71
CA GLY A 67 15.29 -39.82 -15.66
C GLY A 67 15.13 -39.20 -14.27
N SER A 68 15.73 -39.77 -13.22
CA SER A 68 15.82 -39.14 -11.91
C SER A 68 16.96 -38.12 -11.87
N SER A 69 16.92 -37.20 -10.93
CA SER A 69 17.99 -36.23 -10.70
C SER A 69 18.44 -36.24 -9.23
N THR A 70 19.71 -35.96 -9.01
CA THR A 70 20.28 -35.82 -7.65
C THR A 70 20.88 -34.44 -7.51
N LEU A 71 20.38 -33.70 -6.52
CA LEU A 71 20.96 -32.44 -6.08
C LEU A 71 22.04 -32.75 -5.04
N PHE A 72 23.24 -32.28 -5.31
CA PHE A 72 24.37 -32.27 -4.37
C PHE A 72 24.54 -30.87 -3.82
N PHE A 73 24.67 -30.77 -2.49
CA PHE A 73 24.84 -29.50 -1.78
C PHE A 73 25.93 -29.68 -0.72
N GLU A 74 27.00 -28.88 -0.75
CA GLU A 74 28.15 -28.99 0.14
C GLU A 74 28.49 -27.64 0.76
N ASP A 75 28.76 -27.62 2.05
CA ASP A 75 29.41 -26.53 2.78
C ASP A 75 30.71 -27.00 3.45
N ASN A 76 31.68 -26.09 3.56
CA ASN A 76 32.89 -26.30 4.31
C ASN A 76 32.79 -25.75 5.74
N GLY A 77 31.64 -25.82 6.36
CA GLY A 77 31.34 -25.30 7.70
C GLY A 77 31.92 -26.15 8.85
N ILE A 78 31.34 -25.96 10.05
CA ILE A 78 31.79 -26.62 11.28
C ILE A 78 31.52 -28.14 11.30
N GLY A 79 30.55 -28.62 10.48
CA GLY A 79 30.05 -29.99 10.54
C GLY A 79 29.33 -30.31 11.85
N LEU A 80 28.91 -31.59 12.02
CA LEU A 80 28.16 -32.05 13.18
C LEU A 80 28.87 -33.22 13.88
N THR A 81 28.82 -33.26 15.22
CA THR A 81 29.18 -34.43 16.03
C THR A 81 27.99 -35.42 16.07
N GLU A 82 28.20 -36.63 16.57
CA GLU A 82 27.16 -37.64 16.73
C GLU A 82 26.03 -37.16 17.64
N GLU A 83 26.39 -36.50 18.74
CA GLU A 83 25.42 -35.93 19.68
C GLU A 83 24.58 -34.80 19.01
N GLU A 84 25.24 -33.96 18.24
CA GLU A 84 24.58 -32.87 17.50
C GLU A 84 23.63 -33.41 16.40
N ILE A 85 24.01 -34.53 15.74
CA ILE A 85 23.13 -35.22 14.79
C ILE A 85 21.84 -35.70 15.49
N HIS A 86 22.00 -36.37 16.65
CA HIS A 86 20.85 -36.82 17.44
C HIS A 86 20.00 -35.67 17.95
N GLN A 87 20.63 -34.59 18.38
CA GLN A 87 19.93 -33.42 18.93
C GLN A 87 19.18 -32.62 17.85
N PHE A 88 19.78 -32.37 16.70
CA PHE A 88 19.28 -31.43 15.70
C PHE A 88 18.49 -32.11 14.58
N LEU A 89 18.78 -33.37 14.24
CA LEU A 89 18.12 -34.06 13.13
C LEU A 89 17.09 -35.10 13.60
N ALA A 90 17.33 -35.72 14.77
CA ALA A 90 16.42 -36.73 15.30
C ALA A 90 15.32 -36.16 16.22
N THR A 91 15.41 -34.91 16.64
CA THR A 91 14.43 -34.28 17.54
C THR A 91 13.73 -33.13 16.82
N ILE A 92 12.53 -33.38 16.33
CA ILE A 92 11.69 -32.37 15.66
C ILE A 92 11.27 -31.34 16.70
N ALA A 93 11.40 -30.05 16.36
CA ALA A 93 11.06 -28.91 17.21
C ALA A 93 11.88 -28.79 18.51
N SER A 94 13.04 -29.42 18.64
CA SER A 94 13.98 -29.12 19.71
C SER A 94 14.66 -27.76 19.42
N SER A 95 13.92 -26.68 19.54
CA SER A 95 14.52 -25.37 19.72
C SER A 95 15.09 -25.35 21.15
N SER A 96 16.28 -24.81 21.33
CA SER A 96 16.93 -24.57 22.63
C SER A 96 16.07 -23.70 23.59
N LYS A 97 14.87 -24.19 23.94
CA LYS A 97 13.95 -23.58 24.93
C LYS A 97 14.41 -23.89 26.36
N GLY A 98 15.64 -23.66 26.69
CA GLY A 98 16.09 -24.01 28.05
C GLY A 98 17.07 -23.04 28.68
N GLU A 99 17.70 -22.14 27.97
CA GLU A 99 18.73 -21.30 28.55
C GLU A 99 18.55 -19.81 28.29
N LYS A 100 18.71 -19.04 29.39
CA LYS A 100 18.40 -17.63 29.60
C LYS A 100 19.37 -16.64 28.95
N ASN A 101 19.92 -16.86 27.77
CA ASN A 101 20.76 -15.86 27.09
C ASN A 101 20.24 -15.59 25.68
N PHE A 102 19.22 -14.74 25.61
CA PHE A 102 18.58 -14.31 24.36
C PHE A 102 19.48 -13.43 23.49
N GLU A 103 20.49 -12.78 24.05
CA GLU A 103 21.33 -11.80 23.34
C GLU A 103 22.50 -12.41 22.56
N GLU A 104 23.07 -13.53 22.99
CA GLU A 104 24.20 -14.17 22.30
C GLU A 104 23.83 -15.10 21.13
N LYS A 105 22.54 -15.44 20.96
CA LYS A 105 22.04 -16.34 19.89
C LYS A 105 21.42 -15.63 18.69
N GLN A 106 21.56 -14.31 18.58
CA GLN A 106 20.97 -13.54 17.47
C GLN A 106 21.66 -13.77 16.12
N ASP A 107 22.87 -14.32 16.11
CA ASP A 107 23.69 -14.46 14.90
C ASP A 107 23.40 -15.71 14.07
N PHE A 108 22.66 -16.70 14.61
CA PHE A 108 22.29 -17.91 13.88
C PHE A 108 20.89 -17.84 13.32
N ILE A 109 20.75 -18.14 12.02
CA ILE A 109 19.50 -18.06 11.29
C ILE A 109 18.59 -19.27 11.58
N GLY A 110 19.14 -20.47 11.87
CA GLY A 110 18.43 -21.73 12.11
C GLY A 110 17.82 -21.88 13.49
N ARG A 111 16.55 -21.46 13.69
CA ARG A 111 15.88 -21.46 15.02
C ARG A 111 14.89 -22.59 15.27
N PHE A 112 14.41 -23.31 14.26
CA PHE A 112 13.21 -24.15 14.40
C PHE A 112 13.47 -25.67 14.33
N GLY A 113 14.68 -26.13 13.94
CA GLY A 113 15.00 -27.57 13.87
C GLY A 113 14.14 -28.38 12.90
N ILE A 114 13.42 -27.72 11.99
CA ILE A 114 12.53 -28.35 11.00
C ILE A 114 12.96 -28.06 9.55
N GLY A 115 13.99 -27.23 9.36
CA GLY A 115 14.39 -26.76 8.03
C GLY A 115 14.77 -27.89 7.07
N LEU A 116 15.55 -28.86 7.52
CA LEU A 116 15.97 -29.99 6.70
C LEU A 116 14.77 -30.87 6.25
N LEU A 117 13.68 -30.90 7.04
CA LEU A 117 12.48 -31.64 6.67
C LEU A 117 11.79 -31.08 5.42
N SER A 118 12.04 -29.80 5.08
CA SER A 118 11.54 -29.23 3.83
C SER A 118 12.09 -29.92 2.59
N CYS A 119 13.24 -30.59 2.68
CA CYS A 119 13.80 -31.39 1.59
C CYS A 119 12.90 -32.58 1.22
N PHE A 120 12.09 -33.10 2.15
CA PHE A 120 11.12 -34.16 1.85
C PHE A 120 9.94 -33.70 0.96
N ILE A 121 9.83 -32.41 0.68
CA ILE A 121 8.90 -31.90 -0.34
C ILE A 121 9.24 -32.46 -1.72
N ILE A 122 10.57 -32.61 -2.00
CA ILE A 122 11.11 -32.94 -3.33
C ILE A 122 11.85 -34.29 -3.37
N ALA A 123 12.26 -34.85 -2.22
CA ALA A 123 13.01 -36.08 -2.11
C ALA A 123 12.31 -37.05 -1.15
N ASP A 124 12.39 -38.36 -1.42
CA ASP A 124 11.91 -39.40 -0.50
C ASP A 124 12.96 -39.78 0.55
N GLU A 125 14.22 -39.47 0.24
CA GLU A 125 15.38 -39.78 1.07
C GLU A 125 16.36 -38.61 1.07
N ILE A 126 16.93 -38.34 2.24
CA ILE A 126 18.02 -37.36 2.43
C ILE A 126 19.24 -38.12 2.92
N VAL A 127 20.35 -38.05 2.20
CA VAL A 127 21.65 -38.59 2.65
C VAL A 127 22.55 -37.43 2.99
N MET A 128 23.06 -37.39 4.23
CA MET A 128 23.97 -36.36 4.70
C MET A 128 25.27 -37.03 5.16
N VAL A 129 26.41 -36.50 4.70
CA VAL A 129 27.74 -36.87 5.18
C VAL A 129 28.37 -35.65 5.81
N THR A 130 28.71 -35.72 7.09
CA THR A 130 29.27 -34.60 7.83
C THR A 130 30.53 -34.95 8.57
N THR A 131 31.51 -34.03 8.60
CA THR A 131 32.77 -34.15 9.36
C THR A 131 32.86 -32.98 10.31
N SER A 132 32.93 -33.28 11.62
CA SER A 132 33.01 -32.26 12.65
C SER A 132 34.41 -31.60 12.70
N ALA A 133 34.44 -30.26 12.67
CA ALA A 133 35.67 -29.52 12.90
C ALA A 133 36.19 -29.68 14.33
N LYS A 134 35.33 -30.03 15.31
CA LYS A 134 35.67 -30.20 16.73
C LYS A 134 36.32 -31.54 17.00
N THR A 135 35.78 -32.64 16.46
CA THR A 135 36.22 -34.01 16.77
C THR A 135 37.00 -34.66 15.64
N ARG A 136 36.91 -34.11 14.42
CA ARG A 136 37.47 -34.69 13.18
C ARG A 136 36.87 -36.07 12.84
N GLU A 137 35.73 -36.41 13.45
CA GLU A 137 35.01 -37.64 13.14
C GLU A 137 33.99 -37.38 12.04
N SER A 138 33.78 -38.40 11.21
CA SER A 138 32.82 -38.35 10.08
C SER A 138 31.67 -39.32 10.28
N PHE A 139 30.48 -38.84 9.98
CA PHE A 139 29.24 -39.60 10.09
C PHE A 139 28.42 -39.49 8.81
N GLN A 140 27.74 -40.57 8.45
CA GLN A 140 26.68 -40.56 7.46
C GLN A 140 25.36 -40.70 8.20
N TRP A 141 24.46 -39.77 7.95
CA TRP A 141 23.05 -39.83 8.37
C TRP A 141 22.19 -40.03 7.13
N GLN A 142 21.19 -40.91 7.20
CA GLN A 142 20.23 -41.20 6.14
C GLN A 142 18.85 -41.16 6.73
N GLY A 143 18.01 -40.24 6.28
CA GLY A 143 16.64 -40.04 6.74
C GLY A 143 15.63 -40.27 5.64
N ASN A 144 14.50 -40.88 5.99
CA ASN A 144 13.42 -41.22 5.08
C ASN A 144 12.15 -40.41 5.40
N ALA A 145 11.31 -40.19 4.40
CA ALA A 145 10.04 -39.45 4.55
C ALA A 145 9.04 -40.12 5.51
N ASP A 146 9.19 -41.42 5.81
CA ASP A 146 8.39 -42.14 6.81
C ASP A 146 8.82 -41.86 8.27
N GLY A 147 9.91 -41.13 8.47
CA GLY A 147 10.44 -40.76 9.78
C GLY A 147 11.47 -41.72 10.32
N THR A 148 11.90 -42.72 9.57
CA THR A 148 13.03 -43.57 9.94
C THR A 148 14.34 -42.93 9.55
N TYR A 149 15.39 -43.15 10.35
CA TYR A 149 16.76 -42.70 10.03
C TYR A 149 17.80 -43.71 10.50
N GLU A 150 18.97 -43.65 9.86
CA GLU A 150 20.15 -44.44 10.20
C GLU A 150 21.38 -43.54 10.34
N ILE A 151 22.25 -43.82 11.30
CA ILE A 151 23.55 -43.15 11.48
C ILE A 151 24.63 -44.17 11.40
N LYS A 152 25.69 -43.89 10.63
CA LYS A 152 26.88 -44.71 10.49
C LYS A 152 28.11 -43.85 10.68
N LYS A 153 28.98 -44.24 11.60
CA LYS A 153 30.32 -43.68 11.71
C LYS A 153 31.18 -44.18 10.55
N LEU A 154 31.81 -43.28 9.82
CA LEU A 154 32.67 -43.62 8.70
C LEU A 154 34.08 -43.97 9.17
N SER A 155 34.65 -45.04 8.61
CA SER A 155 36.00 -45.51 8.95
C SER A 155 37.11 -44.62 8.40
N GLN A 156 36.86 -43.87 7.35
CA GLN A 156 37.74 -42.83 6.83
C GLN A 156 37.07 -41.47 7.06
N SER A 157 37.77 -40.59 7.81
CA SER A 157 37.29 -39.19 7.90
C SER A 157 37.47 -38.51 6.55
N LEU A 158 36.55 -37.63 6.18
CA LEU A 158 36.78 -36.71 5.07
C LEU A 158 37.98 -35.82 5.41
N GLU A 159 38.75 -35.42 4.42
CA GLU A 159 39.98 -34.63 4.63
C GLU A 159 39.66 -33.27 5.27
N GLU A 160 38.51 -32.66 4.89
CA GLU A 160 38.09 -31.35 5.38
C GLU A 160 36.75 -31.42 6.16
N PRO A 161 36.59 -30.62 7.24
CA PRO A 161 35.34 -30.45 7.93
C PRO A 161 34.30 -29.77 7.05
N GLY A 162 33.02 -30.15 7.25
CA GLY A 162 31.89 -29.60 6.50
C GLY A 162 30.75 -30.59 6.41
N THR A 163 29.75 -30.26 5.59
CA THR A 163 28.58 -31.13 5.39
C THR A 163 28.24 -31.26 3.91
N LYS A 164 27.97 -32.49 3.47
CA LYS A 164 27.53 -32.85 2.13
C LYS A 164 26.12 -33.44 2.21
N ILE A 165 25.20 -32.91 1.43
CA ILE A 165 23.79 -33.36 1.36
C ILE A 165 23.50 -33.83 -0.05
N TYR A 166 22.87 -34.99 -0.15
CA TYR A 166 22.41 -35.58 -1.40
C TYR A 166 20.88 -35.74 -1.34
N LEU A 167 20.18 -35.12 -2.27
CA LEU A 167 18.74 -35.22 -2.42
C LEU A 167 18.42 -35.85 -3.77
N THR A 168 17.83 -37.05 -3.76
CA THR A 168 17.40 -37.70 -5.00
C THR A 168 15.93 -37.44 -5.25
N SER A 169 15.60 -36.95 -6.44
CA SER A 169 14.24 -36.61 -6.84
C SER A 169 13.31 -37.82 -6.67
N LYS A 170 12.06 -37.55 -6.24
CA LYS A 170 11.03 -38.58 -6.07
C LYS A 170 10.80 -39.34 -7.37
N ALA A 171 10.81 -40.68 -7.30
CA ALA A 171 10.50 -41.53 -8.42
C ALA A 171 9.00 -41.43 -8.77
N LEU A 172 8.69 -41.38 -10.07
CA LEU A 172 7.31 -41.30 -10.57
C LEU A 172 6.51 -42.56 -10.13
N LYS A 173 5.67 -42.39 -9.13
CA LYS A 173 4.53 -43.27 -8.89
C LYS A 173 3.32 -42.61 -9.57
N ASN A 174 2.91 -43.20 -10.74
CA ASN A 174 1.69 -42.84 -11.48
C ASN A 174 1.67 -41.47 -12.17
N HIS A 175 2.36 -41.29 -13.30
CA HIS A 175 2.12 -40.25 -14.34
C HIS A 175 1.69 -38.83 -13.90
N GLU A 176 1.80 -38.46 -12.65
CA GLU A 176 1.54 -37.12 -12.15
C GLU A 176 2.87 -36.37 -11.99
N GLU A 177 2.90 -35.16 -12.46
CA GLU A 177 3.97 -34.17 -12.58
C GLU A 177 5.37 -34.58 -12.06
N HIS A 178 6.36 -34.56 -12.96
CA HIS A 178 7.77 -34.83 -12.66
C HIS A 178 8.31 -33.90 -11.59
N THR A 179 8.72 -34.42 -10.44
CA THR A 179 9.43 -33.67 -9.39
C THR A 179 10.95 -33.62 -9.64
N ASN A 180 11.39 -33.68 -10.90
CA ASN A 180 12.79 -33.57 -11.22
C ASN A 180 13.31 -32.15 -10.93
N PHE A 181 14.52 -32.06 -10.42
CA PHE A 181 15.21 -30.78 -10.31
C PHE A 181 15.51 -30.26 -11.71
N ILE A 182 15.21 -28.98 -11.94
CA ILE A 182 15.52 -28.25 -13.16
C ILE A 182 16.63 -27.28 -12.85
N LEU A 183 17.69 -27.24 -13.67
CA LEU A 183 18.87 -26.44 -13.41
C LEU A 183 18.55 -24.93 -13.38
N GLU A 184 17.65 -24.48 -14.25
CA GLU A 184 17.22 -23.08 -14.28
C GLU A 184 16.48 -22.71 -13.00
N ASP A 185 15.52 -23.52 -12.54
CA ASP A 185 14.75 -23.27 -11.31
C ASP A 185 15.69 -23.28 -10.09
N LEU A 186 16.66 -24.18 -10.06
CA LEU A 186 17.68 -24.23 -9.02
C LEU A 186 18.56 -22.98 -9.01
N ALA A 187 19.01 -22.53 -10.18
CA ALA A 187 19.81 -21.33 -10.30
C ALA A 187 19.02 -20.09 -9.83
N ASP A 188 17.75 -19.97 -10.22
CA ASP A 188 16.89 -18.88 -9.81
C ASP A 188 16.63 -18.89 -8.29
N ALA A 189 16.40 -20.06 -7.70
CA ALA A 189 16.24 -20.20 -6.26
C ALA A 189 17.51 -19.84 -5.49
N LEU A 190 18.69 -20.28 -5.96
CA LEU A 190 19.99 -19.92 -5.37
C LEU A 190 20.24 -18.40 -5.45
N VAL A 191 19.92 -17.78 -6.59
CA VAL A 191 20.00 -16.32 -6.73
C VAL A 191 19.01 -15.63 -5.80
N LYS A 192 17.77 -16.07 -5.75
CA LYS A 192 16.70 -15.48 -4.93
C LYS A 192 17.09 -15.45 -3.45
N TYR A 193 17.47 -16.58 -2.89
CA TYR A 193 17.76 -16.69 -1.45
C TYR A 193 19.20 -16.35 -1.06
N GLY A 194 20.15 -16.57 -1.97
CA GLY A 194 21.58 -16.50 -1.65
C GLY A 194 22.30 -15.25 -2.13
N ARG A 195 21.66 -14.38 -2.95
CA ARG A 195 22.36 -13.28 -3.63
C ARG A 195 23.09 -12.29 -2.73
N CYS A 196 22.62 -12.06 -1.51
CA CYS A 196 23.25 -11.13 -0.56
C CYS A 196 24.14 -11.83 0.48
N LEU A 197 24.20 -13.15 0.49
CA LEU A 197 25.05 -13.88 1.43
C LEU A 197 26.53 -13.54 1.24
N GLU A 198 27.29 -13.51 2.34
CA GLU A 198 28.74 -13.22 2.33
C GLU A 198 29.61 -14.40 1.88
N VAL A 199 28.98 -15.54 1.70
CA VAL A 199 29.63 -16.79 1.31
C VAL A 199 29.44 -16.99 -0.18
N PRO A 200 30.50 -17.24 -0.98
CA PRO A 200 30.34 -17.55 -2.39
C PRO A 200 29.58 -18.86 -2.57
N ILE A 201 28.63 -18.86 -3.50
CA ILE A 201 27.81 -20.01 -3.87
C ILE A 201 28.21 -20.44 -5.26
N PHE A 202 28.89 -21.56 -5.35
CA PHE A 202 29.34 -22.18 -6.59
C PHE A 202 28.25 -23.11 -7.14
N LEU A 203 27.83 -22.89 -8.38
CA LEU A 203 26.91 -23.78 -9.09
C LEU A 203 27.60 -24.40 -10.27
N THR A 204 27.69 -25.74 -10.29
CA THR A 204 28.20 -26.50 -11.40
C THR A 204 27.15 -26.61 -12.50
N CYS A 205 27.53 -26.31 -13.73
CA CYS A 205 26.71 -26.41 -14.93
C CYS A 205 27.54 -26.93 -16.12
N ASP A 206 26.91 -27.26 -17.24
CA ASP A 206 27.55 -27.81 -18.43
C ASP A 206 28.76 -26.97 -18.94
N LYS A 207 28.77 -25.66 -18.65
CA LYS A 207 29.84 -24.73 -19.04
C LYS A 207 30.95 -24.56 -18.01
N GLY A 208 30.92 -25.34 -16.94
CA GLY A 208 31.80 -25.25 -15.78
C GLY A 208 31.15 -24.66 -14.56
N GLU A 209 31.91 -24.35 -13.55
CA GLU A 209 31.44 -23.79 -12.28
C GLU A 209 31.29 -22.26 -12.38
N LYS A 210 30.20 -21.71 -11.82
CA LYS A 210 29.96 -20.26 -11.72
C LYS A 210 29.61 -19.86 -10.30
N ILE A 211 30.01 -18.67 -9.87
CA ILE A 211 29.59 -18.08 -8.60
C ILE A 211 28.27 -17.34 -8.81
N VAL A 212 27.21 -17.80 -8.15
CA VAL A 212 25.82 -17.32 -8.35
C VAL A 212 25.62 -15.91 -7.79
N ASN A 213 26.28 -15.59 -6.68
CA ASN A 213 26.12 -14.33 -5.94
C ASN A 213 27.33 -13.37 -6.06
N GLN A 214 28.21 -13.55 -7.04
CA GLN A 214 29.48 -12.80 -7.16
C GLN A 214 29.29 -11.28 -7.15
N GLU A 215 28.27 -10.76 -7.82
CA GLU A 215 28.06 -9.31 -7.97
C GLU A 215 27.33 -8.66 -6.79
N THR A 216 26.66 -9.46 -5.96
CA THR A 216 25.79 -8.98 -4.88
C THR A 216 26.20 -9.55 -3.51
N MET A 217 27.28 -10.29 -3.48
CA MET A 217 27.82 -10.90 -2.27
C MET A 217 28.14 -9.84 -1.21
N GLY A 218 27.63 -10.02 0.01
CA GLY A 218 27.84 -9.09 1.11
C GLY A 218 27.05 -7.77 1.00
N LEU A 219 26.16 -7.63 0.01
CA LEU A 219 25.21 -6.51 -0.01
C LEU A 219 24.38 -6.52 1.28
N GLY A 220 24.26 -5.35 1.91
CA GLY A 220 23.58 -5.21 3.21
C GLY A 220 24.53 -4.87 4.35
N LYS A 221 25.84 -4.90 4.12
CA LYS A 221 26.79 -4.14 4.93
C LYS A 221 26.76 -2.69 4.47
N PHE A 222 26.40 -1.80 5.37
CA PHE A 222 26.12 -0.39 5.04
C PHE A 222 27.33 0.34 4.44
N ASP A 223 28.51 0.07 4.94
CA ASP A 223 29.77 0.61 4.43
C ASP A 223 29.98 0.34 2.93
N THR A 224 29.35 -0.73 2.42
CA THR A 224 29.38 -1.08 0.99
C THR A 224 28.43 -0.20 0.17
N LEU A 225 27.25 0.17 0.71
CA LEU A 225 26.25 0.97 -0.02
C LEU A 225 26.68 2.44 -0.13
N GLU A 226 27.27 3.01 0.93
CA GLU A 226 27.79 4.38 0.93
C GLU A 226 28.95 4.59 -0.04
N SER A 227 29.70 3.52 -0.34
CA SER A 227 30.80 3.57 -1.30
C SER A 227 30.36 3.54 -2.77
N LEU A 228 29.10 3.20 -3.05
CA LEU A 228 28.56 3.10 -4.41
C LEU A 228 28.19 4.48 -4.95
N SER A 229 28.47 4.71 -6.24
CA SER A 229 27.99 5.89 -6.93
C SER A 229 26.47 5.82 -7.13
N ARG A 230 25.82 6.99 -7.35
CA ARG A 230 24.38 7.07 -7.66
C ARG A 230 23.97 6.12 -8.78
N ASP A 231 24.73 6.08 -9.87
CA ASP A 231 24.41 5.22 -11.02
C ASP A 231 24.52 3.73 -10.69
N GLN A 232 25.47 3.34 -9.82
CA GLN A 232 25.59 1.97 -9.36
C GLN A 232 24.40 1.57 -8.48
N ILE A 233 23.93 2.46 -7.59
CA ILE A 233 22.76 2.20 -6.74
C ILE A 233 21.49 2.07 -7.60
N LEU A 234 21.27 2.95 -8.58
CA LEU A 234 20.12 2.86 -9.48
C LEU A 234 20.13 1.58 -10.32
N LYS A 235 21.30 1.20 -10.88
CA LYS A 235 21.46 -0.08 -11.58
C LYS A 235 21.22 -1.29 -10.68
N LEU A 236 21.61 -1.19 -9.41
CA LEU A 236 21.33 -2.22 -8.42
C LEU A 236 19.82 -2.38 -8.21
N GLY A 237 19.10 -1.28 -8.05
CA GLY A 237 17.63 -1.28 -7.96
C GLY A 237 16.97 -1.90 -9.18
N GLN A 238 17.36 -1.48 -10.38
CA GLN A 238 16.86 -2.03 -11.64
C GLN A 238 17.10 -3.55 -11.73
N LYS A 239 18.29 -4.02 -11.35
CA LYS A 239 18.63 -5.44 -11.37
C LYS A 239 17.85 -6.26 -10.33
N LEU A 240 17.66 -5.74 -9.12
CA LEU A 240 17.05 -6.49 -8.01
C LEU A 240 15.52 -6.44 -8.04
N LEU A 241 14.94 -5.31 -8.45
CA LEU A 241 13.50 -5.07 -8.45
C LEU A 241 12.86 -5.15 -9.84
N GLN A 242 13.68 -5.23 -10.91
CA GLN A 242 13.25 -5.29 -12.31
C GLN A 242 12.35 -4.10 -12.72
N GLU A 243 12.59 -2.93 -12.11
CA GLU A 243 11.89 -1.68 -12.38
C GLU A 243 12.93 -0.55 -12.55
N ASP A 244 12.59 0.48 -13.32
CA ASP A 244 13.39 1.70 -13.44
C ASP A 244 13.04 2.68 -12.32
N PHE A 245 14.04 3.43 -11.85
CA PHE A 245 13.87 4.38 -10.75
C PHE A 245 14.43 5.75 -11.11
N GLN A 246 13.78 6.80 -10.62
CA GLN A 246 14.19 8.18 -10.84
C GLN A 246 15.36 8.57 -9.94
N ASP A 247 15.30 8.16 -8.67
CA ASP A 247 16.28 8.45 -7.63
C ASP A 247 16.13 7.47 -6.47
N TYR A 248 16.89 7.69 -5.40
CA TYR A 248 16.84 6.87 -4.20
C TYR A 248 17.12 7.69 -2.94
N LEU A 249 16.70 7.17 -1.79
CA LEU A 249 17.06 7.66 -0.45
C LEU A 249 17.60 6.48 0.36
N LEU A 250 18.68 6.71 1.09
CA LEU A 250 19.15 5.74 2.08
C LEU A 250 18.32 5.92 3.36
N ILE A 251 17.85 4.81 3.91
CA ILE A 251 17.02 4.80 5.12
C ILE A 251 17.55 3.81 6.13
N GLU A 252 17.49 4.18 7.42
CA GLU A 252 17.94 3.33 8.51
C GLU A 252 17.18 3.59 9.82
N THR A 253 17.22 2.60 10.72
CA THR A 253 16.75 2.77 12.09
C THR A 253 17.83 3.42 12.96
N ALA A 254 17.43 4.03 14.08
CA ALA A 254 18.33 4.75 14.99
C ALA A 254 19.50 3.89 15.52
N ASN A 255 19.32 2.57 15.61
CA ASN A 255 20.37 1.63 16.02
C ASN A 255 21.17 1.04 14.85
N GLY A 256 20.87 1.40 13.60
CA GLY A 256 21.52 0.92 12.39
C GLY A 256 21.32 -0.57 12.07
N ARG A 257 20.45 -1.27 12.81
CA ARG A 257 20.22 -2.73 12.62
C ARG A 257 19.23 -3.06 11.52
N THR A 258 18.39 -2.11 11.14
CA THR A 258 17.55 -2.19 9.94
C THR A 258 17.87 -1.02 9.06
N LYS A 259 18.21 -1.27 7.81
CA LYS A 259 18.66 -0.26 6.86
C LYS A 259 18.35 -0.68 5.43
N GLY A 260 18.37 0.28 4.53
CA GLY A 260 18.12 -0.04 3.13
C GLY A 260 18.07 1.16 2.21
N ILE A 261 17.60 0.87 1.01
CA ILE A 261 17.46 1.83 -0.08
C ILE A 261 15.99 1.96 -0.42
N ALA A 262 15.45 3.16 -0.33
CA ALA A 262 14.13 3.53 -0.82
C ALA A 262 14.27 4.14 -2.22
N TYR A 263 13.98 3.36 -3.25
CA TYR A 263 13.99 3.81 -4.65
C TYR A 263 12.73 4.57 -4.97
N ILE A 264 12.86 5.70 -5.65
CA ILE A 264 11.76 6.58 -6.05
C ILE A 264 11.25 6.15 -7.43
N ILE A 265 9.97 5.84 -7.52
CA ILE A 265 9.30 5.42 -8.75
C ILE A 265 9.17 6.62 -9.69
N PRO A 266 9.48 6.49 -11.00
CA PRO A 266 9.52 7.63 -11.93
C PRO A 266 8.14 8.13 -12.35
N HIS A 267 7.05 7.43 -12.03
CA HIS A 267 5.69 7.75 -12.44
C HIS A 267 4.71 7.77 -11.27
N THR A 268 3.61 8.47 -11.43
CA THR A 268 2.55 8.54 -10.41
C THR A 268 1.97 7.15 -10.11
N VAL A 269 1.87 6.82 -8.83
CA VAL A 269 1.37 5.53 -8.34
C VAL A 269 0.05 5.75 -7.60
N ARG A 270 -0.88 4.81 -7.74
CA ARG A 270 -2.14 4.85 -7.00
C ARG A 270 -1.92 4.47 -5.52
N MET A 271 -2.67 5.09 -4.61
CA MET A 271 -2.56 4.83 -3.15
C MET A 271 -2.78 3.36 -2.77
N ASN A 272 -3.59 2.63 -3.53
CA ASN A 272 -3.89 1.21 -3.30
C ASN A 272 -2.99 0.26 -4.12
N ALA A 273 -1.94 0.76 -4.76
CA ALA A 273 -0.99 -0.09 -5.45
C ALA A 273 -0.26 -1.01 -4.45
N LYS A 274 -0.09 -2.28 -4.81
CA LYS A 274 0.69 -3.21 -3.99
C LYS A 274 2.12 -2.68 -3.83
N LYS A 275 2.55 -2.54 -2.59
CA LYS A 275 3.94 -2.21 -2.26
C LYS A 275 4.75 -3.49 -2.41
N ARG A 276 5.84 -3.43 -3.17
CA ARG A 276 6.78 -4.54 -3.33
C ARG A 276 8.10 -4.13 -2.67
N ASN A 277 8.23 -4.42 -1.38
CA ASN A 277 9.46 -4.14 -0.65
C ASN A 277 10.20 -5.46 -0.45
N THR A 278 11.40 -5.56 -0.99
CA THR A 278 12.27 -6.73 -0.84
C THR A 278 13.01 -6.68 0.49
N ILE A 279 12.90 -7.71 1.30
CA ILE A 279 13.44 -7.73 2.65
C ILE A 279 14.36 -8.92 2.84
N TYR A 280 15.53 -8.63 3.40
CA TYR A 280 16.55 -9.61 3.76
C TYR A 280 16.73 -9.63 5.27
N LEU A 281 16.70 -10.83 5.86
CA LEU A 281 17.03 -11.08 7.27
C LEU A 281 18.40 -11.78 7.33
N ASN A 282 19.37 -11.17 8.02
CA ASN A 282 20.75 -11.65 8.05
C ASN A 282 21.27 -11.98 6.64
N GLN A 283 21.00 -11.08 5.67
CA GLN A 283 21.38 -11.18 4.26
C GLN A 283 20.65 -12.26 3.44
N MET A 284 19.72 -12.99 4.04
CA MET A 284 18.90 -13.96 3.35
C MET A 284 17.53 -13.37 2.99
N PHE A 285 17.06 -13.62 1.77
CA PHE A 285 15.76 -13.17 1.30
C PHE A 285 14.62 -13.75 2.16
N VAL A 286 13.68 -12.89 2.56
CA VAL A 286 12.47 -13.24 3.31
C VAL A 286 11.25 -13.16 2.42
N SER A 287 10.97 -11.98 1.88
CA SER A 287 9.78 -11.70 1.08
C SER A 287 9.94 -10.40 0.29
N ASP A 288 9.16 -10.24 -0.74
CA ASP A 288 9.00 -9.01 -1.53
C ASP A 288 7.58 -8.40 -1.42
N GLU A 289 6.73 -8.94 -0.53
CA GLU A 289 5.34 -8.51 -0.36
C GLU A 289 5.03 -7.90 1.02
N ILE A 290 6.06 -7.56 1.83
CA ILE A 290 5.84 -7.01 3.18
C ILE A 290 5.54 -5.51 3.13
N ASP A 291 4.31 -5.13 3.49
CA ASP A 291 3.86 -3.74 3.50
C ASP A 291 4.04 -3.02 4.85
N SER A 292 4.25 -3.78 5.93
CA SER A 292 4.17 -3.29 7.30
C SER A 292 5.39 -2.52 7.79
N LEU A 293 6.47 -2.45 7.00
CA LEU A 293 7.73 -1.81 7.37
C LEU A 293 7.85 -0.35 6.95
N LEU A 294 6.93 0.16 6.15
CA LEU A 294 6.91 1.56 5.76
C LEU A 294 5.53 2.17 6.01
N PRO A 295 5.47 3.48 6.32
CA PRO A 295 4.20 4.16 6.50
C PRO A 295 3.34 4.15 5.23
N SER A 296 2.04 4.35 5.41
CA SER A 296 1.07 4.33 4.32
C SER A 296 1.38 5.32 3.22
N TRP A 297 1.86 6.51 3.58
CA TRP A 297 2.20 7.57 2.62
C TRP A 297 3.41 7.28 1.73
N ALA A 298 4.27 6.30 2.09
CA ALA A 298 5.49 5.99 1.32
C ALA A 298 5.25 5.12 0.07
N PHE A 299 4.03 5.14 -0.52
CA PHE A 299 3.69 4.29 -1.68
C PHE A 299 4.39 4.69 -2.99
N PHE A 300 5.07 5.83 -3.02
CA PHE A 300 5.90 6.28 -4.14
C PHE A 300 7.29 5.61 -4.18
N THR A 301 7.61 4.76 -3.22
CA THR A 301 8.89 4.07 -3.14
C THR A 301 8.77 2.56 -3.36
N ARG A 302 9.91 1.96 -3.76
CA ARG A 302 10.20 0.52 -3.66
C ARG A 302 11.46 0.36 -2.84
N CYS A 303 11.39 -0.47 -1.80
CA CYS A 303 12.52 -0.57 -0.90
C CYS A 303 13.20 -1.93 -0.97
N ILE A 304 14.53 -1.90 -0.80
CA ILE A 304 15.32 -3.07 -0.45
C ILE A 304 15.80 -2.83 0.98
N LEU A 305 15.42 -3.71 1.91
CA LEU A 305 15.69 -3.59 3.33
C LEU A 305 16.50 -4.77 3.83
N TRP A 306 17.49 -4.50 4.65
CA TRP A 306 18.28 -5.50 5.39
C TRP A 306 18.05 -5.29 6.88
N THR A 307 17.78 -6.38 7.59
CA THR A 307 17.54 -6.36 9.04
C THR A 307 18.15 -7.59 9.71
N ASP A 308 18.55 -7.45 10.97
CA ASP A 308 18.98 -8.55 11.84
C ASP A 308 18.21 -8.58 13.18
N GLU A 309 17.24 -7.67 13.34
CA GLU A 309 16.52 -7.44 14.60
C GLU A 309 15.04 -7.85 14.59
N LEU A 310 14.51 -8.16 13.42
CA LEU A 310 13.11 -8.57 13.29
C LEU A 310 12.96 -10.08 13.44
N GLN A 311 11.89 -10.51 14.09
CA GLN A 311 11.59 -11.91 14.32
C GLN A 311 10.69 -12.46 13.23
N PRO A 312 11.17 -13.40 12.37
CA PRO A 312 10.36 -14.00 11.32
C PRO A 312 9.30 -14.96 11.91
N VAL A 313 8.18 -15.12 11.21
CA VAL A 313 7.21 -16.19 11.47
C VAL A 313 7.80 -17.56 11.10
N ALA A 314 7.10 -18.66 11.44
CA ALA A 314 7.62 -20.01 11.22
C ALA A 314 7.90 -20.33 9.74
N SER A 315 7.08 -19.83 8.80
CA SER A 315 7.31 -19.96 7.35
C SER A 315 8.45 -19.09 6.84
N ARG A 316 8.90 -18.10 7.61
CA ARG A 316 9.91 -17.08 7.23
C ARG A 316 9.56 -16.28 5.97
N GLU A 317 8.27 -16.11 5.73
CA GLU A 317 7.74 -15.30 4.63
C GLU A 317 7.18 -13.95 5.12
N ASP A 318 7.11 -13.74 6.44
CA ASP A 318 6.67 -12.51 7.10
C ASP A 318 7.32 -12.39 8.50
N PHE A 319 7.04 -11.29 9.19
CA PHE A 319 7.50 -11.04 10.56
C PHE A 319 6.35 -11.01 11.55
N TYR A 320 6.63 -11.38 12.83
CA TYR A 320 5.64 -11.22 13.89
C TYR A 320 5.25 -9.77 14.08
N LYS A 321 3.94 -9.48 14.11
CA LYS A 321 3.36 -8.14 14.31
C LYS A 321 3.46 -7.71 15.78
N ASN A 322 4.67 -7.50 16.25
CA ASN A 322 5.00 -7.13 17.64
C ASN A 322 5.39 -5.65 17.78
N LYS A 323 5.75 -5.23 19.00
CA LYS A 323 6.19 -3.84 19.25
C LYS A 323 7.45 -3.48 18.48
N ARG A 324 8.38 -4.43 18.29
CA ARG A 324 9.65 -4.16 17.59
C ARG A 324 9.40 -3.82 16.14
N LEU A 325 8.55 -4.59 15.43
CA LEU A 325 8.17 -4.30 14.04
C LEU A 325 7.57 -2.88 13.91
N LYS A 326 6.68 -2.48 14.84
CA LYS A 326 6.10 -1.13 14.83
C LYS A 326 7.13 -0.04 15.06
N THR A 327 8.09 -0.27 15.95
CA THR A 327 9.19 0.68 16.22
C THR A 327 10.06 0.84 14.97
N VAL A 328 10.49 -0.27 14.37
CA VAL A 328 11.30 -0.27 13.13
C VAL A 328 10.57 0.46 12.00
N ALA A 329 9.27 0.18 11.79
CA ALA A 329 8.48 0.86 10.78
C ALA A 329 8.39 2.38 11.01
N LYS A 330 8.22 2.81 12.26
CA LYS A 330 8.22 4.23 12.63
C LYS A 330 9.57 4.89 12.38
N GLU A 331 10.67 4.25 12.79
CA GLU A 331 12.02 4.77 12.61
C GLU A 331 12.40 4.87 11.13
N LEU A 332 12.08 3.85 10.32
CA LEU A 332 12.29 3.90 8.86
C LEU A 332 11.45 5.01 8.20
N GLY A 333 10.20 5.20 8.64
CA GLY A 333 9.36 6.30 8.18
C GLY A 333 9.97 7.67 8.52
N SER A 334 10.50 7.82 9.73
CA SER A 334 11.20 9.05 10.15
C SER A 334 12.47 9.29 9.35
N SER A 335 13.26 8.24 9.10
CA SER A 335 14.47 8.32 8.27
C SER A 335 14.14 8.72 6.83
N LEU A 336 13.10 8.13 6.25
CA LEU A 336 12.63 8.49 4.90
C LEU A 336 12.18 9.96 4.84
N LYS A 337 11.43 10.43 5.85
CA LYS A 337 11.01 11.84 5.95
C LYS A 337 12.22 12.77 6.02
N GLN A 338 13.20 12.48 6.89
CA GLN A 338 14.42 13.27 6.98
C GLN A 338 15.18 13.32 5.64
N GLY A 339 15.28 12.19 4.94
CA GLY A 339 15.89 12.16 3.60
C GLY A 339 15.17 13.09 2.60
N ILE A 340 13.84 13.16 2.66
CA ILE A 340 13.04 14.07 1.83
C ILE A 340 13.29 15.54 2.23
N GLU A 341 13.35 15.84 3.53
CA GLU A 341 13.59 17.18 4.07
C GLU A 341 14.97 17.76 3.70
N MET A 342 15.95 16.87 3.45
CA MET A 342 17.30 17.25 3.04
C MET A 342 17.46 17.47 1.53
N LEU A 343 16.42 17.19 0.74
CA LEU A 343 16.48 17.40 -0.71
C LEU A 343 16.56 18.90 -1.05
N GLU A 344 17.28 19.23 -2.11
CA GLU A 344 17.24 20.58 -2.68
C GLU A 344 15.82 20.93 -3.16
N SER A 345 15.42 22.19 -3.03
CA SER A 345 14.07 22.67 -3.36
C SER A 345 13.60 22.25 -4.76
N SER A 346 14.49 22.25 -5.77
CA SER A 346 14.15 21.84 -7.13
C SER A 346 13.91 20.33 -7.26
N ALA A 347 14.61 19.52 -6.49
CA ALA A 347 14.43 18.07 -6.45
C ALA A 347 13.14 17.72 -5.69
N LEU A 348 12.90 18.38 -4.55
CA LEU A 348 11.69 18.24 -3.75
C LEU A 348 10.44 18.61 -4.57
N GLU A 349 10.48 19.71 -5.31
CA GLU A 349 9.38 20.16 -6.17
C GLU A 349 9.02 19.11 -7.24
N LYS A 350 10.03 18.57 -7.93
CA LYS A 350 9.84 17.51 -8.93
C LYS A 350 9.26 16.24 -8.31
N LEU A 351 9.74 15.88 -7.14
CA LEU A 351 9.29 14.71 -6.40
C LEU A 351 7.83 14.87 -5.96
N ILE A 352 7.47 16.04 -5.42
CA ILE A 352 6.09 16.35 -5.04
C ILE A 352 5.18 16.38 -6.27
N ALA A 353 5.60 16.99 -7.36
CA ALA A 353 4.80 17.04 -8.59
C ALA A 353 4.48 15.63 -9.13
N ALA A 354 5.42 14.70 -9.05
CA ALA A 354 5.21 13.31 -9.48
C ALA A 354 4.33 12.50 -8.50
N HIS A 355 4.42 12.78 -7.20
CA HIS A 355 3.83 11.94 -6.14
C HIS A 355 3.00 12.73 -5.12
N TYR A 356 2.35 13.81 -5.54
CA TYR A 356 1.65 14.75 -4.65
C TYR A 356 0.67 14.09 -3.67
N LEU A 357 0.01 12.99 -4.04
CA LEU A 357 -0.90 12.27 -3.13
C LEU A 357 -0.17 11.69 -1.91
N SER A 358 1.05 11.15 -2.09
CA SER A 358 1.88 10.68 -0.97
C SER A 358 2.25 11.84 -0.04
N PHE A 359 2.61 12.97 -0.62
CA PHE A 359 3.01 14.16 0.13
C PHE A 359 1.83 14.83 0.82
N LYS A 360 0.64 14.87 0.19
CA LYS A 360 -0.60 15.32 0.84
C LYS A 360 -0.97 14.42 2.02
N SER A 361 -0.81 13.09 1.88
CA SER A 361 -1.05 12.14 2.97
C SER A 361 -0.08 12.36 4.13
N LEU A 362 1.23 12.52 3.86
CA LEU A 362 2.20 12.82 4.89
C LEU A 362 1.93 14.18 5.56
N ALA A 363 1.66 15.21 4.77
CA ALA A 363 1.39 16.56 5.27
C ALA A 363 0.12 16.62 6.14
N SER A 364 -0.89 15.77 5.89
CA SER A 364 -2.10 15.69 6.71
C SER A 364 -1.86 15.04 8.10
N GLU A 365 -0.76 14.30 8.26
CA GLU A 365 -0.38 13.65 9.53
C GLU A 365 0.70 14.45 10.29
N ASP A 366 1.39 15.38 9.61
CA ASP A 366 2.56 16.09 10.14
C ASP A 366 2.51 17.59 9.81
N PRO A 367 2.08 18.45 10.76
CA PRO A 367 1.96 19.89 10.56
C PRO A 367 3.29 20.59 10.24
N ASP A 368 4.42 20.10 10.78
CA ASP A 368 5.73 20.72 10.50
C ASP A 368 6.19 20.42 9.07
N PHE A 369 5.91 19.20 8.61
CA PHE A 369 6.11 18.84 7.21
C PHE A 369 5.19 19.65 6.28
N LEU A 370 3.94 19.85 6.66
CA LEU A 370 3.01 20.71 5.90
C LEU A 370 3.58 22.11 5.71
N LYS A 371 4.09 22.75 6.77
CA LYS A 371 4.71 24.09 6.68
C LYS A 371 5.87 24.18 5.67
N MET A 372 6.59 23.06 5.50
CA MET A 372 7.70 23.01 4.56
C MET A 372 7.23 22.85 3.11
N VAL A 373 6.14 22.08 2.86
CA VAL A 373 5.79 21.65 1.51
C VAL A 373 4.54 22.31 0.94
N TYR A 374 3.72 23.02 1.73
CA TYR A 374 2.40 23.50 1.30
C TYR A 374 2.44 24.33 0.02
N THR A 375 3.48 25.10 -0.22
CA THR A 375 3.65 25.94 -1.42
C THR A 375 3.85 25.11 -2.70
N PHE A 376 4.38 23.89 -2.58
CA PHE A 376 4.62 22.98 -3.71
C PHE A 376 3.42 22.10 -4.02
N LEU A 377 2.47 21.97 -3.08
CA LEU A 377 1.31 21.07 -3.26
C LEU A 377 0.39 21.60 -4.36
N PRO A 378 -0.03 20.75 -5.31
CA PRO A 378 -1.02 21.12 -6.31
C PRO A 378 -2.44 21.02 -5.76
N PHE A 379 -3.28 22.00 -6.15
CA PHE A 379 -4.72 21.98 -5.86
C PHE A 379 -5.54 22.25 -7.11
N ARG A 380 -6.73 21.67 -7.16
CA ARG A 380 -7.66 21.86 -8.26
C ARG A 380 -8.40 23.17 -8.09
N THR A 381 -8.22 24.10 -9.04
CA THR A 381 -8.96 25.37 -9.11
C THR A 381 -9.98 25.35 -10.26
N LEU A 382 -10.69 26.47 -10.47
CA LEU A 382 -11.55 26.69 -11.62
C LEU A 382 -10.78 26.69 -12.96
N ASN A 383 -9.47 26.98 -12.93
CA ASN A 383 -8.61 27.03 -14.12
C ASN A 383 -7.91 25.70 -14.42
N GLY A 384 -7.97 24.75 -13.49
CA GLY A 384 -7.28 23.47 -13.59
C GLY A 384 -6.51 23.15 -12.32
N GLU A 385 -5.50 22.30 -12.44
CA GLU A 385 -4.59 21.96 -11.36
C GLU A 385 -3.45 22.98 -11.32
N GLU A 386 -3.27 23.66 -10.18
CA GLU A 386 -2.28 24.73 -10.00
C GLU A 386 -1.50 24.49 -8.71
N LYS A 387 -0.21 24.85 -8.68
CA LYS A 387 0.58 24.83 -7.45
C LYS A 387 0.08 25.91 -6.49
N PHE A 388 0.10 25.61 -5.20
CA PHE A 388 -0.39 26.57 -4.22
C PHE A 388 0.43 27.87 -4.21
N ALA A 389 1.74 27.81 -4.49
CA ALA A 389 2.57 29.00 -4.64
C ALA A 389 2.08 29.93 -5.76
N ASP A 390 1.66 29.37 -6.89
CA ASP A 390 1.15 30.15 -8.04
C ASP A 390 -0.19 30.79 -7.67
N ILE A 391 -1.07 30.05 -6.98
CA ILE A 391 -2.35 30.56 -6.49
C ILE A 391 -2.14 31.74 -5.51
N LEU A 392 -1.20 31.59 -4.58
CA LEU A 392 -0.85 32.65 -3.61
C LEU A 392 -0.29 33.90 -4.27
N SER A 393 0.54 33.76 -5.31
CA SER A 393 1.20 34.88 -5.97
C SER A 393 0.25 35.79 -6.74
N GLN A 394 -0.89 35.27 -7.16
CA GLN A 394 -1.84 35.96 -8.04
C GLN A 394 -3.03 36.60 -7.29
N ASN A 395 -3.25 36.23 -6.01
CA ASN A 395 -4.50 36.55 -5.32
C ASN A 395 -4.29 36.90 -3.85
N GLU A 396 -4.89 38.02 -3.41
CA GLU A 396 -4.92 38.42 -2.00
C GLU A 396 -5.90 37.59 -1.16
N THR A 397 -7.03 37.22 -1.76
CA THR A 397 -8.02 36.36 -1.11
C THR A 397 -8.32 35.16 -1.99
N ILE A 398 -8.15 33.98 -1.41
CA ILE A 398 -8.38 32.67 -2.03
C ILE A 398 -9.53 32.03 -1.28
N TYR A 399 -10.44 31.42 -2.02
CA TYR A 399 -11.54 30.68 -1.44
C TYR A 399 -11.35 29.18 -1.67
N TYR A 400 -11.93 28.34 -0.80
CA TYR A 400 -12.01 26.92 -1.02
C TYR A 400 -13.37 26.35 -0.62
N ALA A 401 -13.89 25.44 -1.44
CA ALA A 401 -15.09 24.69 -1.15
C ALA A 401 -14.72 23.36 -0.45
N LEU A 402 -15.51 22.95 0.54
CA LEU A 402 -15.23 21.76 1.34
C LEU A 402 -15.58 20.46 0.61
N SER A 403 -16.45 20.51 -0.38
CA SER A 403 -16.87 19.35 -1.17
C SER A 403 -16.76 19.60 -2.67
N VAL A 404 -16.67 18.50 -3.44
CA VAL A 404 -16.69 18.56 -4.91
C VAL A 404 -17.99 19.15 -5.42
N ASP A 405 -19.09 18.88 -4.75
CA ASP A 405 -20.41 19.33 -5.18
C ASP A 405 -20.63 20.82 -4.91
N ASP A 406 -20.19 21.33 -3.76
CA ASP A 406 -20.18 22.78 -3.51
C ASP A 406 -19.32 23.51 -4.54
N PHE A 407 -18.12 22.99 -4.81
CA PHE A 407 -17.23 23.57 -5.81
C PHE A 407 -17.90 23.65 -7.19
N ARG A 408 -18.59 22.59 -7.63
CA ARG A 408 -19.30 22.55 -8.92
C ARG A 408 -20.46 23.54 -8.96
N GLN A 409 -21.23 23.64 -7.88
CA GLN A 409 -22.36 24.56 -7.79
C GLN A 409 -21.95 26.02 -7.97
N ILE A 410 -20.84 26.41 -7.34
CA ILE A 410 -20.40 27.81 -7.36
C ILE A 410 -19.46 28.14 -8.53
N ALA A 411 -19.01 27.15 -9.29
CA ALA A 411 -17.97 27.30 -10.31
C ALA A 411 -18.25 28.43 -11.30
N ASP A 412 -19.44 28.48 -11.86
CA ASP A 412 -19.81 29.49 -12.85
C ASP A 412 -20.02 30.86 -12.23
N LEU A 413 -20.60 30.94 -11.04
CA LEU A 413 -20.75 32.20 -10.29
C LEU A 413 -19.38 32.76 -9.92
N ALA A 414 -18.52 31.95 -9.35
CA ALA A 414 -17.18 32.36 -8.93
C ALA A 414 -16.33 32.82 -10.12
N ARG A 415 -16.39 32.08 -11.24
CA ARG A 415 -15.66 32.46 -12.47
C ARG A 415 -16.10 33.83 -13.00
N ASN A 416 -17.40 34.11 -12.99
CA ASN A 416 -17.90 35.40 -13.46
C ASN A 416 -17.60 36.55 -12.52
N GLN A 417 -17.45 36.29 -11.23
CA GLN A 417 -17.04 37.30 -10.25
C GLN A 417 -15.50 37.43 -10.15
N GLY A 418 -14.74 36.66 -10.94
CA GLY A 418 -13.26 36.70 -10.91
C GLY A 418 -12.68 36.13 -9.62
N LEU A 419 -13.42 35.28 -8.89
CA LEU A 419 -12.97 34.67 -7.66
C LEU A 419 -12.10 33.44 -7.96
N ILE A 420 -11.02 33.27 -7.21
CA ILE A 420 -10.26 32.04 -7.21
C ILE A 420 -10.80 31.12 -6.13
N VAL A 421 -11.28 29.96 -6.58
CA VAL A 421 -11.82 28.93 -5.69
C VAL A 421 -11.08 27.63 -5.91
N ILE A 422 -10.65 27.03 -4.80
CA ILE A 422 -10.01 25.71 -4.76
C ILE A 422 -11.06 24.65 -4.44
N ASN A 423 -11.00 23.53 -5.13
CA ASN A 423 -11.80 22.35 -4.79
C ASN A 423 -11.14 21.58 -3.64
N GLY A 424 -11.62 21.76 -2.42
CA GLY A 424 -11.18 21.04 -1.23
C GLY A 424 -11.83 19.66 -1.06
N GLY A 425 -12.73 19.23 -1.95
CA GLY A 425 -13.45 17.95 -1.80
C GLY A 425 -12.67 16.71 -2.18
N TYR A 426 -11.41 16.83 -2.60
CA TYR A 426 -10.54 15.66 -2.85
C TYR A 426 -9.88 15.14 -1.56
N SER A 427 -9.33 13.92 -1.63
CA SER A 427 -8.64 13.29 -0.50
C SER A 427 -7.58 14.23 0.09
N TYR A 428 -7.62 14.44 1.40
CA TYR A 428 -6.75 15.31 2.20
C TYR A 428 -6.96 16.83 1.98
N ASP A 429 -7.52 17.29 0.85
CA ASP A 429 -7.49 18.70 0.47
C ASP A 429 -8.25 19.60 1.44
N SER A 430 -9.44 19.23 1.91
CA SER A 430 -10.19 20.03 2.88
C SER A 430 -9.44 20.20 4.21
N GLN A 431 -8.84 19.13 4.72
CA GLN A 431 -8.04 19.17 5.93
C GLN A 431 -6.80 20.05 5.74
N LEU A 432 -6.03 19.82 4.68
CA LEU A 432 -4.82 20.57 4.38
C LEU A 432 -5.11 22.06 4.18
N LEU A 433 -6.15 22.42 3.43
CA LEU A 433 -6.53 23.83 3.22
C LEU A 433 -6.97 24.51 4.54
N THR A 434 -7.62 23.77 5.43
CA THR A 434 -7.97 24.28 6.77
C THR A 434 -6.72 24.54 7.60
N GLU A 435 -5.75 23.62 7.60
CA GLU A 435 -4.48 23.81 8.32
C GLU A 435 -3.62 24.90 7.67
N ILE A 436 -3.56 24.96 6.33
CA ILE A 436 -2.88 26.04 5.60
C ILE A 436 -3.51 27.41 5.92
N SER A 437 -4.83 27.50 6.08
CA SER A 437 -5.47 28.76 6.45
C SER A 437 -4.96 29.30 7.78
N GLN A 438 -4.69 28.42 8.76
CA GLN A 438 -4.10 28.80 10.06
C GLN A 438 -2.65 29.23 9.89
N ILE A 439 -1.85 28.57 9.05
CA ILE A 439 -0.48 28.98 8.74
C ILE A 439 -0.47 30.40 8.12
N LEU A 440 -1.42 30.68 7.23
CA LEU A 440 -1.51 31.98 6.54
C LEU A 440 -2.07 33.11 7.43
N GLU A 441 -2.68 32.83 8.57
CA GLU A 441 -3.10 33.88 9.54
C GLU A 441 -1.93 34.74 10.01
N ASP A 442 -0.72 34.19 10.06
CA ASP A 442 0.50 34.91 10.38
C ASP A 442 1.00 35.82 9.24
N PHE A 443 0.42 35.73 8.03
CA PHE A 443 0.80 36.50 6.85
C PHE A 443 -0.28 37.52 6.48
N PRO A 444 0.02 38.84 6.49
CA PRO A 444 -1.01 39.87 6.33
C PRO A 444 -1.58 40.01 4.91
N PHE A 445 -0.97 39.39 3.90
CA PHE A 445 -1.31 39.63 2.48
C PHE A 445 -2.19 38.56 1.85
N ASN A 446 -2.22 37.33 2.37
CA ASN A 446 -2.98 36.26 1.79
C ASN A 446 -4.01 35.69 2.77
N LYS A 447 -5.27 35.64 2.35
CA LYS A 447 -6.37 35.08 3.16
C LYS A 447 -6.97 33.88 2.43
N LEU A 448 -6.95 32.74 3.09
CA LEU A 448 -7.60 31.53 2.63
C LEU A 448 -8.91 31.33 3.41
N LYS A 449 -10.06 31.34 2.72
CA LYS A 449 -11.38 31.33 3.34
C LYS A 449 -12.26 30.23 2.77
N ILE A 450 -13.05 29.62 3.63
CA ILE A 450 -14.13 28.72 3.18
C ILE A 450 -15.17 29.54 2.45
N ILE A 451 -15.69 29.00 1.34
CA ILE A 451 -16.84 29.56 0.62
C ILE A 451 -17.89 28.47 0.47
N GLN A 452 -19.11 28.84 0.81
CA GLN A 452 -20.29 27.99 0.66
C GLN A 452 -21.21 28.53 -0.43
N PRO A 453 -22.05 27.69 -1.05
CA PRO A 453 -23.01 28.15 -2.06
C PRO A 453 -23.87 29.31 -1.56
N GLU A 454 -24.32 29.29 -0.30
CA GLU A 454 -25.15 30.33 0.27
C GLU A 454 -24.47 31.71 0.38
N ASP A 455 -23.14 31.76 0.44
CA ASP A 455 -22.40 33.03 0.53
C ASP A 455 -22.66 33.90 -0.69
N PHE A 456 -22.95 33.29 -1.85
CA PHE A 456 -23.28 34.00 -3.08
C PHE A 456 -24.63 34.75 -3.01
N GLN A 457 -25.55 34.35 -2.12
CA GLN A 457 -26.83 35.05 -1.98
C GLN A 457 -26.67 36.54 -1.64
N HIS A 458 -25.55 36.88 -0.95
CA HIS A 458 -25.24 38.26 -0.55
C HIS A 458 -24.74 39.13 -1.73
N THR A 459 -24.31 38.51 -2.81
CA THR A 459 -23.88 39.20 -4.03
C THR A 459 -25.06 39.54 -4.96
N PHE A 460 -26.23 38.93 -4.74
CA PHE A 460 -27.42 39.13 -5.57
C PHE A 460 -28.12 40.43 -5.20
N GLN A 461 -28.35 41.26 -6.21
CA GLN A 461 -29.01 42.54 -6.05
C GLN A 461 -30.53 42.36 -5.90
N PRO A 462 -31.19 43.08 -4.98
CA PRO A 462 -32.62 43.03 -4.84
C PRO A 462 -33.35 43.63 -6.07
N LEU A 463 -34.57 43.15 -6.32
CA LEU A 463 -35.48 43.78 -7.29
C LEU A 463 -35.76 45.24 -6.87
N SER A 464 -35.96 46.11 -7.85
CA SER A 464 -36.50 47.45 -7.59
C SER A 464 -37.92 47.37 -6.97
N PHE A 465 -38.34 48.43 -6.32
CA PHE A 465 -39.67 48.51 -5.71
C PHE A 465 -40.79 48.20 -6.73
N PHE A 466 -40.67 48.72 -7.94
CA PHE A 466 -41.63 48.50 -8.99
C PHE A 466 -41.69 47.03 -9.46
N GLU A 467 -40.54 46.43 -9.69
CA GLU A 467 -40.42 45.00 -10.08
C GLU A 467 -40.95 44.09 -8.97
N SER A 468 -40.56 44.35 -7.72
CA SER A 468 -41.03 43.61 -6.57
C SER A 468 -42.54 43.62 -6.44
N THR A 469 -43.16 44.80 -6.55
CA THR A 469 -44.63 44.93 -6.49
C THR A 469 -45.32 44.21 -7.65
N HIS A 470 -44.75 44.27 -8.84
CA HIS A 470 -45.30 43.61 -10.02
C HIS A 470 -45.24 42.09 -9.94
N LEU A 471 -44.22 41.54 -9.30
CA LEU A 471 -44.00 40.09 -9.20
C LEU A 471 -44.59 39.47 -7.94
N GLN A 472 -44.99 40.24 -6.94
CA GLN A 472 -45.36 39.78 -5.61
C GLN A 472 -46.48 38.72 -5.61
N GLU A 473 -47.57 38.98 -6.32
CA GLU A 473 -48.73 38.06 -6.40
C GLU A 473 -48.32 36.75 -7.11
N LYS A 474 -47.61 36.86 -8.24
CA LYS A 474 -47.16 35.68 -9.00
C LYS A 474 -46.18 34.82 -8.21
N LEU A 475 -45.26 35.44 -7.51
CA LEU A 475 -44.30 34.71 -6.66
C LEU A 475 -44.97 34.00 -5.49
N LYS A 476 -46.03 34.63 -4.92
CA LYS A 476 -46.81 33.98 -3.87
C LYS A 476 -47.53 32.72 -4.39
N GLU A 477 -48.18 32.82 -5.56
CA GLU A 477 -48.85 31.67 -6.20
C GLU A 477 -47.85 30.57 -6.57
N ILE A 478 -46.66 30.93 -7.09
CA ILE A 478 -45.60 29.99 -7.44
C ILE A 478 -45.11 29.27 -6.17
N ASN A 479 -44.77 29.99 -5.13
CA ASN A 479 -44.22 29.39 -3.90
C ASN A 479 -45.25 28.46 -3.22
N GLN A 480 -46.52 28.75 -3.25
CA GLN A 480 -47.58 27.85 -2.77
C GLN A 480 -47.58 26.50 -3.54
N GLN A 481 -47.27 26.52 -4.85
CA GLN A 481 -47.23 25.30 -5.66
C GLN A 481 -45.98 24.44 -5.42
N PHE A 482 -44.94 25.03 -4.84
CA PHE A 482 -43.66 24.35 -4.56
C PHE A 482 -43.45 24.00 -3.08
N GLU A 483 -44.44 24.24 -2.20
CA GLU A 483 -44.37 23.87 -0.77
C GLU A 483 -44.14 22.37 -0.56
N GLU A 484 -44.80 21.52 -1.36
CA GLU A 484 -44.62 20.06 -1.28
C GLU A 484 -43.21 19.57 -1.65
N LEU A 485 -42.44 20.40 -2.35
CA LEU A 485 -41.05 20.12 -2.72
C LEU A 485 -40.05 20.73 -1.74
N ASN A 486 -40.51 21.39 -0.68
CA ASN A 486 -39.72 22.20 0.24
C ASN A 486 -38.78 23.16 -0.51
N LEU A 487 -39.29 23.85 -1.51
CA LEU A 487 -38.57 24.74 -2.41
C LEU A 487 -39.10 26.15 -2.33
N LEU A 488 -38.21 27.13 -2.13
CA LEU A 488 -38.53 28.56 -2.16
C LEU A 488 -37.97 29.20 -3.42
N VAL A 489 -38.84 29.72 -4.28
CA VAL A 489 -38.46 30.45 -5.49
C VAL A 489 -38.29 31.93 -5.17
N ILE A 490 -37.12 32.49 -5.47
CA ILE A 490 -36.74 33.88 -5.20
C ILE A 490 -36.27 34.49 -6.52
N VAL A 491 -36.68 35.71 -6.81
CA VAL A 491 -36.23 36.47 -8.00
C VAL A 491 -35.25 37.56 -7.56
N LYS A 492 -34.09 37.62 -8.20
CA LYS A 492 -33.02 38.56 -7.95
C LYS A 492 -32.33 38.95 -9.25
N HIS A 493 -31.50 40.02 -9.21
CA HIS A 493 -30.53 40.35 -10.25
C HIS A 493 -29.19 39.77 -9.91
N PHE A 494 -28.54 39.04 -10.84
CA PHE A 494 -27.18 38.57 -10.66
C PHE A 494 -26.46 38.30 -11.99
N ASP A 495 -25.15 38.40 -11.97
CA ASP A 495 -24.31 38.08 -13.11
C ASP A 495 -23.87 36.60 -13.06
N PRO A 496 -23.74 35.95 -14.25
CA PRO A 496 -24.00 36.51 -15.59
C PRO A 496 -25.50 36.48 -15.97
N SER A 497 -25.90 37.45 -16.74
CA SER A 497 -27.29 37.50 -17.25
C SER A 497 -27.68 36.32 -18.16
N SER A 498 -26.69 35.59 -18.68
CA SER A 498 -26.90 34.32 -19.42
C SER A 498 -27.40 33.18 -18.54
N MET A 499 -27.15 33.23 -17.22
CA MET A 499 -27.58 32.22 -16.26
C MET A 499 -28.99 32.51 -15.79
N PRO A 500 -30.01 31.65 -16.12
CA PRO A 500 -31.40 31.91 -15.77
C PRO A 500 -31.73 31.63 -14.31
N MET A 501 -31.02 30.69 -13.65
CA MET A 501 -31.27 30.26 -12.28
C MET A 501 -30.05 29.72 -11.59
N VAL A 502 -30.08 29.72 -10.26
CA VAL A 502 -29.13 29.06 -9.37
C VAL A 502 -29.90 28.44 -8.22
N LEU A 503 -29.60 27.18 -7.90
CA LEU A 503 -30.11 26.53 -6.69
C LEU A 503 -29.00 26.60 -5.62
N LEU A 504 -29.28 27.26 -4.51
CA LEU A 504 -28.39 27.31 -3.36
C LEU A 504 -29.00 26.47 -2.23
N SER A 505 -28.25 25.51 -1.76
CA SER A 505 -28.69 24.58 -0.74
C SER A 505 -27.54 24.30 0.24
N ASN A 506 -27.86 24.27 1.52
CA ASN A 506 -26.84 24.02 2.53
C ASN A 506 -26.50 22.52 2.66
N HIS A 507 -25.40 22.20 3.32
CA HIS A 507 -24.95 20.83 3.55
C HIS A 507 -25.99 19.96 4.25
N LEU A 508 -26.77 20.52 5.16
CA LEU A 508 -27.81 19.76 5.86
C LEU A 508 -28.91 19.30 4.88
N THR A 509 -29.33 20.19 3.98
CA THR A 509 -30.31 19.86 2.94
C THR A 509 -29.76 18.85 1.92
N GLN A 510 -28.44 18.90 1.61
CA GLN A 510 -27.78 17.92 0.74
C GLN A 510 -27.73 16.54 1.38
N ASN A 511 -27.26 16.45 2.64
CA ASN A 511 -27.22 15.20 3.40
C ASN A 511 -28.61 14.56 3.53
N GLN A 512 -29.63 15.37 3.75
CA GLN A 512 -31.03 14.90 3.75
C GLN A 512 -31.44 14.30 2.40
N ARG A 513 -31.10 14.94 1.29
CA ARG A 513 -31.40 14.42 -0.06
C ARG A 513 -30.72 13.06 -0.29
N GLU A 514 -29.48 12.88 0.14
CA GLU A 514 -28.78 11.60 0.05
C GLU A 514 -29.41 10.53 0.94
N LEU A 515 -29.83 10.89 2.17
CA LEU A 515 -30.55 10.00 3.07
C LEU A 515 -31.87 9.54 2.48
N GLU A 516 -32.69 10.48 1.96
CA GLU A 516 -33.98 10.19 1.32
C GLU A 516 -33.81 9.28 0.09
N ARG A 517 -32.79 9.55 -0.75
CA ARG A 517 -32.49 8.70 -1.89
C ARG A 517 -32.05 7.30 -1.45
N THR A 518 -31.18 7.21 -0.43
CA THR A 518 -30.74 5.93 0.13
C THR A 518 -31.93 5.15 0.69
N ALA A 519 -32.89 5.84 1.31
CA ALA A 519 -34.12 5.22 1.79
C ALA A 519 -35.03 4.72 0.62
N GLU A 520 -35.09 5.46 -0.48
CA GLU A 520 -35.83 5.03 -1.69
C GLU A 520 -35.20 3.81 -2.39
N GLU A 521 -33.86 3.65 -2.28
CA GLU A 521 -33.09 2.57 -2.91
C GLU A 521 -32.90 1.36 -1.98
N SER A 522 -33.01 1.54 -0.64
CA SER A 522 -32.74 0.48 0.33
C SER A 522 -33.96 -0.43 0.56
N ASN A 523 -33.70 -1.74 0.61
CA ASN A 523 -34.67 -2.73 1.07
C ASN A 523 -34.94 -2.57 2.57
N GLN A 524 -36.15 -2.92 3.02
CA GLN A 524 -36.79 -2.79 4.35
C GLN A 524 -35.94 -3.05 5.61
N LEU A 525 -34.69 -3.49 5.50
CA LEU A 525 -33.82 -3.85 6.62
C LEU A 525 -33.33 -2.64 7.46
N PHE A 526 -33.28 -1.44 6.88
CA PHE A 526 -32.80 -0.23 7.56
C PHE A 526 -33.89 0.86 7.72
N GLY A 527 -35.15 0.54 7.37
CA GLY A 527 -36.25 1.48 7.34
C GLY A 527 -36.49 2.24 8.65
N GLY A 528 -36.41 1.59 9.80
CA GLY A 528 -36.67 2.22 11.09
C GLY A 528 -35.62 3.24 11.55
N ILE A 529 -34.33 3.01 11.23
CA ILE A 529 -33.24 3.94 11.57
C ILE A 529 -33.29 5.16 10.64
N LEU A 530 -33.65 4.95 9.37
CA LEU A 530 -33.77 6.02 8.39
C LEU A 530 -35.02 6.88 8.65
N GLU A 531 -36.15 6.31 9.13
CA GLU A 531 -37.33 7.06 9.51
C GLU A 531 -37.08 8.00 10.70
N ASP A 532 -36.32 7.58 11.72
CA ASP A 532 -35.96 8.44 12.85
C ASP A 532 -35.05 9.61 12.42
N LEU A 533 -34.10 9.37 11.52
CA LEU A 533 -33.25 10.41 10.94
C LEU A 533 -34.02 11.36 10.01
N MET A 534 -35.10 10.89 9.34
CA MET A 534 -35.95 11.70 8.51
C MET A 534 -36.88 12.61 9.32
N LEU A 535 -37.31 12.22 10.51
CA LEU A 535 -38.12 13.05 11.41
C LEU A 535 -37.40 14.30 11.90
N GLU A 536 -36.06 14.24 12.06
CA GLU A 536 -35.24 15.42 12.37
C GLU A 536 -35.10 16.35 11.14
N ALA A 537 -35.23 15.81 9.93
CA ALA A 537 -35.03 16.51 8.67
C ALA A 537 -36.22 17.40 8.24
N ASP A 538 -37.41 17.15 8.73
CA ASP A 538 -38.62 17.98 8.42
C ASP A 538 -38.53 19.43 8.96
N GLN A 539 -37.49 19.74 9.76
CA GLN A 539 -37.25 21.07 10.32
C GLN A 539 -36.24 21.91 9.53
N LEU A 540 -35.69 21.39 8.42
CA LEU A 540 -34.69 22.12 7.65
C LEU A 540 -35.30 23.25 6.79
N PRO A 541 -34.56 24.35 6.61
CA PRO A 541 -35.02 25.43 5.75
C PRO A 541 -35.16 24.97 4.30
N PRO A 542 -36.12 25.50 3.55
CA PRO A 542 -36.34 25.13 2.16
C PRO A 542 -35.13 25.45 1.29
N ALA A 543 -34.86 24.59 0.29
CA ALA A 543 -33.90 24.90 -0.76
C ALA A 543 -34.34 26.17 -1.51
N LYS A 544 -33.40 27.05 -1.85
CA LYS A 544 -33.68 28.34 -2.49
C LYS A 544 -33.32 28.30 -3.97
N LEU A 545 -34.30 28.37 -4.84
CA LEU A 545 -34.10 28.54 -6.27
C LEU A 545 -34.13 30.05 -6.61
N TYR A 546 -32.99 30.60 -6.92
CA TYR A 546 -32.86 31.99 -7.36
C TYR A 546 -33.04 32.05 -8.88
N LEU A 547 -34.01 32.85 -9.34
CA LEU A 547 -34.25 33.17 -10.74
C LEU A 547 -33.64 34.53 -11.06
N ASN A 548 -32.82 34.58 -12.12
CA ASN A 548 -32.14 35.80 -12.53
C ASN A 548 -33.06 36.70 -13.37
N TYR A 549 -33.51 37.82 -12.81
CA TYR A 549 -34.38 38.75 -13.52
C TYR A 549 -33.71 39.46 -14.70
N ASP A 550 -32.38 39.49 -14.77
CA ASP A 550 -31.65 40.01 -15.92
C ASP A 550 -31.61 39.05 -17.12
N ASN A 551 -31.98 37.80 -16.89
CA ASN A 551 -32.08 36.81 -17.96
C ASN A 551 -33.33 37.01 -18.81
N PRO A 552 -33.22 37.10 -20.16
CA PRO A 552 -34.37 37.31 -21.03
C PRO A 552 -35.46 36.23 -20.94
N LEU A 553 -35.07 34.98 -20.64
CA LEU A 553 -36.03 33.88 -20.45
C LEU A 553 -36.87 34.12 -19.19
N VAL A 554 -36.22 34.48 -18.08
CA VAL A 554 -36.90 34.71 -16.80
C VAL A 554 -37.86 35.91 -16.92
N LYS A 555 -37.44 37.02 -17.54
CA LYS A 555 -38.39 38.16 -17.82
C LYS A 555 -39.64 37.69 -18.57
N ARG A 556 -39.46 36.93 -19.67
CA ARG A 556 -40.58 36.41 -20.47
C ARG A 556 -41.50 35.45 -19.71
N ILE A 557 -40.98 34.68 -18.75
CA ILE A 557 -41.78 33.78 -17.89
C ILE A 557 -42.77 34.61 -17.09
N PHE A 558 -42.33 35.70 -16.50
CA PHE A 558 -43.18 36.55 -15.66
C PHE A 558 -44.13 37.48 -16.48
N GLU A 559 -43.89 37.68 -17.77
CA GLU A 559 -44.82 38.36 -18.67
C GLU A 559 -46.02 37.50 -19.08
N LYS A 560 -45.92 36.18 -18.99
CA LYS A 560 -47.01 35.24 -19.34
C LYS A 560 -48.17 35.32 -18.35
N LYS A 561 -49.40 35.13 -18.86
CA LYS A 561 -50.64 35.15 -18.07
C LYS A 561 -51.17 33.74 -17.72
N GLN A 562 -50.47 32.68 -18.10
CA GLN A 562 -50.92 31.29 -17.90
C GLN A 562 -50.16 30.63 -16.73
N PRO A 563 -50.77 30.51 -15.52
CA PRO A 563 -50.09 30.00 -14.33
C PRO A 563 -49.53 28.59 -14.51
N ALA A 564 -50.27 27.68 -15.13
CA ALA A 564 -49.83 26.30 -15.37
C ALA A 564 -48.56 26.22 -16.23
N ARG A 565 -48.42 27.11 -17.22
CA ARG A 565 -47.24 27.18 -18.08
C ARG A 565 -46.01 27.72 -17.32
N ILE A 566 -46.23 28.69 -16.45
CA ILE A 566 -45.18 29.23 -15.58
C ILE A 566 -44.66 28.12 -14.67
N LYS A 567 -45.58 27.37 -14.05
CA LYS A 567 -45.23 26.22 -13.20
C LYS A 567 -44.33 25.22 -13.93
N ASN A 568 -44.76 24.71 -15.08
CA ASN A 568 -43.99 23.72 -15.84
C ASN A 568 -42.58 24.22 -16.21
N ILE A 569 -42.44 25.51 -16.58
CA ILE A 569 -41.12 26.08 -16.89
C ILE A 569 -40.24 26.14 -15.66
N ILE A 570 -40.77 26.57 -14.50
CA ILE A 570 -39.99 26.65 -13.25
C ILE A 570 -39.61 25.25 -12.77
N GLU A 571 -40.46 24.25 -12.91
CA GLU A 571 -40.16 22.86 -12.63
C GLU A 571 -38.98 22.36 -13.47
N VAL A 572 -38.98 22.64 -14.78
CA VAL A 572 -37.86 22.28 -15.66
C VAL A 572 -36.58 23.02 -15.26
N LEU A 573 -36.66 24.33 -14.96
CA LEU A 573 -35.50 25.09 -14.47
C LEU A 573 -34.98 24.56 -13.14
N TYR A 574 -35.85 24.17 -12.20
CA TYR A 574 -35.48 23.56 -10.95
C TYR A 574 -34.73 22.24 -11.17
N ILE A 575 -35.26 21.34 -12.00
CA ILE A 575 -34.60 20.08 -12.31
C ILE A 575 -33.26 20.31 -13.04
N GLN A 576 -33.23 21.28 -13.95
CA GLN A 576 -31.99 21.66 -14.61
C GLN A 576 -30.95 22.20 -13.61
N ALA A 577 -31.37 23.00 -12.62
CA ALA A 577 -30.48 23.47 -11.56
C ALA A 577 -29.92 22.32 -10.70
N LEU A 578 -30.76 21.32 -10.38
CA LEU A 578 -30.32 20.10 -9.71
C LEU A 578 -29.27 19.32 -10.53
N LEU A 579 -29.51 19.13 -11.82
CA LEU A 579 -28.59 18.42 -12.71
C LEU A 579 -27.26 19.17 -12.88
N LEU A 580 -27.30 20.49 -13.07
CA LEU A 580 -26.10 21.33 -13.19
C LEU A 580 -25.29 21.38 -11.88
N GLY A 581 -26.00 21.38 -10.74
CA GLY A 581 -25.38 21.29 -9.42
C GLY A 581 -24.95 19.88 -9.02
N HIS A 582 -25.13 18.88 -9.89
CA HIS A 582 -24.86 17.47 -9.61
C HIS A 582 -25.60 16.91 -8.39
N TYR A 583 -26.76 17.49 -8.03
CA TYR A 583 -27.58 16.92 -6.98
C TYR A 583 -28.21 15.59 -7.42
N PRO A 584 -28.26 14.60 -6.54
CA PRO A 584 -28.96 13.35 -6.83
C PRO A 584 -30.47 13.62 -6.95
N LEU A 585 -31.08 13.20 -8.06
CA LEU A 585 -32.50 13.34 -8.28
C LEU A 585 -33.29 12.29 -7.51
N LYS A 586 -34.34 12.74 -6.79
CA LYS A 586 -35.33 11.86 -6.14
C LYS A 586 -36.30 11.30 -7.18
N LYS A 587 -36.98 10.19 -6.89
CA LYS A 587 -37.96 9.58 -7.78
C LYS A 587 -39.10 10.55 -8.13
N LYS A 588 -39.55 11.37 -7.16
CA LYS A 588 -40.53 12.43 -7.39
C LYS A 588 -40.04 13.47 -8.40
N GLU A 589 -38.77 13.85 -8.35
CA GLU A 589 -38.16 14.84 -9.23
C GLU A 589 -37.98 14.32 -10.66
N LEU A 590 -37.62 13.03 -10.81
CA LEU A 590 -37.61 12.37 -12.13
C LEU A 590 -38.99 12.33 -12.78
N ASN A 591 -40.04 12.04 -12.00
CA ASN A 591 -41.40 12.07 -12.47
C ASN A 591 -41.84 13.50 -12.85
N LEU A 592 -41.42 14.50 -12.06
CA LEU A 592 -41.68 15.91 -12.32
C LEU A 592 -41.01 16.34 -13.63
N LEU A 593 -39.77 15.97 -13.89
CA LEU A 593 -39.08 16.25 -15.15
C LEU A 593 -39.85 15.73 -16.35
N ASN A 594 -40.27 14.46 -16.30
CA ASN A 594 -41.01 13.84 -17.39
C ASN A 594 -42.36 14.53 -17.64
N SER A 595 -43.16 14.78 -16.58
CA SER A 595 -44.46 15.40 -16.71
C SER A 595 -44.37 16.84 -17.21
N SER A 596 -43.39 17.62 -16.72
CA SER A 596 -43.24 19.03 -17.09
C SER A 596 -42.67 19.19 -18.48
N LEU A 597 -41.72 18.35 -18.90
CA LEU A 597 -41.21 18.32 -20.27
C LEU A 597 -42.28 17.94 -21.28
N LEU A 598 -43.04 16.86 -21.01
CA LEU A 598 -44.17 16.45 -21.86
C LEU A 598 -45.24 17.52 -21.92
N GLY A 599 -45.62 18.13 -20.78
CA GLY A 599 -46.57 19.21 -20.74
C GLY A 599 -46.13 20.47 -21.48
N LEU A 600 -44.82 20.73 -21.61
CA LEU A 600 -44.31 21.80 -22.47
C LEU A 600 -44.35 21.40 -23.95
N LEU A 601 -43.97 20.17 -24.30
CA LEU A 601 -43.98 19.67 -25.68
C LEU A 601 -45.39 19.63 -26.26
N ASP A 602 -46.40 19.18 -25.49
CA ASP A 602 -47.80 19.16 -25.91
C ASP A 602 -48.33 20.55 -26.26
N GLN A 603 -47.74 21.62 -25.75
CA GLN A 603 -48.09 23.00 -26.06
C GLN A 603 -47.46 23.54 -27.34
N PHE A 604 -46.49 22.82 -27.91
CA PHE A 604 -45.81 23.16 -29.17
C PHE A 604 -46.32 22.35 -30.36
N ILE A 605 -47.02 21.24 -30.10
CA ILE A 605 -47.69 20.41 -31.12
C ILE A 605 -49.14 20.87 -31.27
#